data_abc3fd70cca0975e1d4ffe86f6094055
#
_entry.id   abc3fd70cca0975e1d4ffe86f6094055
#
_cell.length_a   1.000
_cell.length_b   1.000
_cell.length_c   1.000
_cell.angle_alpha   90.00
_cell.angle_beta   90.00
_cell.angle_gamma   90.00
#
_symmetry.space_group_name_H-M   'P 1'
#
loop_
_entity.id
_entity.type
_entity.pdbx_description
1 polymer ?
#
loop_
_entity_poly.entity_id
_entity_poly.type
_entity_poly.pdbx_seq_one_letter_code
_entity_poly.pdbx_strand_id
1 'polypeptide(L)'
;LVTAAPELFFARDTDGDGKADERETLFSGFMEGNQQLRVNGLQYGLDDWVYCAAGGHHAGFGKENSIVVPATDQRIVLGSRDFRFRPNTSELVPQSGPSQFGRIRNDWGDWVGVQNCHPLWHYVLADTDLARNPTGRYGDVRQQLRTPVNPAVFPISTSQKRYHSFEHSGHYTSACGPCIYRDQLLFSASDVTHAFTCEPVHNVVQHHELVDQGVSFRGQRAATTVGFDFFASTDRWCRPVMARTGPDGALWIVDMYRYMIEHPEWLPPEGREELRPYYRSGEGMGRIYRVYPSANSPPQIPALDQLSNQELVE
;
A
#
# COMPACT_ATOMS: atom_id res chain seq x y z
N LEU A 1 -3.45 -1.91 -15.67
CA LEU A 1 -3.17 -3.15 -14.95
C LEU A 1 -4.06 -3.27 -13.75
N VAL A 2 -4.59 -4.47 -13.49
CA VAL A 2 -5.53 -4.75 -12.40
C VAL A 2 -5.11 -6.03 -11.68
N THR A 3 -5.06 -5.96 -10.34
CA THR A 3 -4.93 -7.14 -9.47
C THR A 3 -6.30 -7.57 -8.98
N ALA A 4 -6.74 -8.74 -9.35
CA ALA A 4 -8.01 -9.33 -8.92
C ALA A 4 -7.84 -10.85 -8.83
N ALA A 5 -7.35 -11.32 -7.66
CA ALA A 5 -7.13 -12.75 -7.47
C ALA A 5 -8.32 -13.59 -7.98
N PRO A 6 -8.06 -14.70 -8.69
CA PRO A 6 -6.76 -15.34 -8.88
C PRO A 6 -5.89 -14.76 -10.01
N GLU A 7 -6.24 -13.61 -10.58
CA GLU A 7 -5.58 -13.07 -11.77
C GLU A 7 -4.96 -11.70 -11.54
N LEU A 8 -3.94 -11.41 -12.35
CA LEU A 8 -3.44 -10.10 -12.68
C LEU A 8 -3.61 -9.93 -14.19
N PHE A 9 -4.30 -8.88 -14.61
CA PHE A 9 -4.64 -8.68 -16.00
C PHE A 9 -4.45 -7.24 -16.46
N PHE A 10 -4.32 -7.07 -17.76
CA PHE A 10 -4.42 -5.80 -18.45
C PHE A 10 -5.86 -5.58 -18.90
N ALA A 11 -6.35 -4.37 -18.72
CA ALA A 11 -7.67 -3.93 -19.20
C ALA A 11 -7.52 -2.62 -19.96
N ARG A 12 -8.24 -2.48 -21.06
CA ARG A 12 -8.20 -1.32 -21.95
C ARG A 12 -9.60 -0.91 -22.35
N ASP A 13 -9.82 0.38 -22.32
CA ASP A 13 -10.94 1.08 -22.95
C ASP A 13 -10.47 1.49 -24.34
N THR A 14 -11.04 0.92 -25.39
CA THR A 14 -10.61 1.14 -26.77
C THR A 14 -11.49 2.15 -27.51
N ASP A 15 -12.69 2.42 -27.00
CA ASP A 15 -13.65 3.36 -27.60
C ASP A 15 -13.83 4.66 -26.81
N GLY A 16 -13.24 4.75 -25.61
CA GLY A 16 -13.24 5.96 -24.78
C GLY A 16 -14.54 6.20 -24.02
N ASP A 17 -15.37 5.16 -23.81
CA ASP A 17 -16.63 5.28 -23.06
C ASP A 17 -16.44 5.23 -21.52
N GLY A 18 -15.20 5.04 -21.06
CA GLY A 18 -14.84 4.92 -19.64
C GLY A 18 -15.01 3.52 -19.07
N LYS A 19 -15.24 2.50 -19.90
CA LYS A 19 -15.31 1.09 -19.54
C LYS A 19 -14.26 0.30 -20.32
N ALA A 20 -13.70 -0.70 -19.66
CA ALA A 20 -12.76 -1.59 -20.32
C ALA A 20 -13.53 -2.63 -21.18
N ASP A 21 -13.24 -2.67 -22.46
CA ASP A 21 -13.80 -3.60 -23.44
C ASP A 21 -12.81 -4.69 -23.88
N GLU A 22 -11.53 -4.48 -23.64
CA GLU A 22 -10.49 -5.49 -23.83
C GLU A 22 -9.90 -5.91 -22.47
N ARG A 23 -9.64 -7.22 -22.35
CA ARG A 23 -8.98 -7.80 -21.18
C ARG A 23 -8.03 -8.92 -21.57
N GLU A 24 -6.82 -8.86 -21.04
CA GLU A 24 -5.79 -9.88 -21.22
C GLU A 24 -5.26 -10.33 -19.87
N THR A 25 -5.37 -11.63 -19.53
CA THR A 25 -4.79 -12.19 -18.32
C THR A 25 -3.29 -12.40 -18.50
N LEU A 26 -2.50 -11.65 -17.75
CA LEU A 26 -1.03 -11.76 -17.76
C LEU A 26 -0.53 -12.88 -16.86
N PHE A 27 -1.13 -13.03 -15.69
CA PHE A 27 -0.76 -14.01 -14.67
C PHE A 27 -2.00 -14.53 -13.95
N SER A 28 -1.97 -15.81 -13.55
CA SER A 28 -3.04 -16.43 -12.77
C SER A 28 -2.49 -17.33 -11.67
N GLY A 29 -3.36 -17.78 -10.75
CA GLY A 29 -3.00 -18.66 -9.64
C GLY A 29 -2.65 -17.95 -8.34
N PHE A 30 -2.95 -16.65 -8.23
CA PHE A 30 -2.87 -15.95 -6.96
C PHE A 30 -3.95 -16.44 -5.99
N MET A 31 -3.59 -16.51 -4.71
CA MET A 31 -4.51 -16.95 -3.66
C MET A 31 -5.77 -16.08 -3.58
N GLU A 32 -6.92 -16.73 -3.50
CA GLU A 32 -8.22 -16.06 -3.34
C GLU A 32 -8.74 -16.01 -1.90
N GLY A 33 -8.23 -16.83 -1.00
CA GLY A 33 -8.66 -17.03 0.37
C GLY A 33 -9.16 -15.78 1.10
N ASN A 34 -8.47 -15.37 2.15
CA ASN A 34 -8.82 -14.17 2.90
C ASN A 34 -8.63 -12.91 2.03
N GLN A 35 -9.67 -12.08 1.90
CA GLN A 35 -9.68 -10.88 1.06
C GLN A 35 -8.59 -9.87 1.43
N GLN A 36 -8.19 -9.81 2.70
CA GLN A 36 -7.14 -8.91 3.19
C GLN A 36 -5.73 -9.41 2.87
N LEU A 37 -5.59 -10.58 2.26
CA LEU A 37 -4.31 -11.24 2.01
C LEU A 37 -4.11 -11.54 0.51
N ARG A 38 -4.80 -10.80 -0.35
CA ARG A 38 -4.71 -10.96 -1.82
C ARG A 38 -3.62 -10.07 -2.41
N VAL A 39 -3.18 -10.46 -3.60
CA VAL A 39 -2.25 -9.67 -4.43
C VAL A 39 -2.73 -8.23 -4.63
N ASN A 40 -1.82 -7.26 -4.44
CA ASN A 40 -2.18 -5.84 -4.47
C ASN A 40 -0.96 -4.92 -4.64
N GLY A 41 -1.21 -3.60 -4.75
CA GLY A 41 -0.18 -2.58 -4.61
C GLY A 41 0.77 -2.49 -5.80
N LEU A 42 0.24 -2.44 -7.03
CA LEU A 42 1.03 -2.21 -8.24
C LEU A 42 1.81 -0.88 -8.15
N GLN A 43 3.11 -0.94 -8.38
CA GLN A 43 4.00 0.21 -8.34
C GLN A 43 5.12 0.10 -9.37
N TYR A 44 5.30 1.11 -10.20
CA TYR A 44 6.45 1.18 -11.12
C TYR A 44 7.77 1.36 -10.36
N GLY A 45 8.76 0.53 -10.76
CA GLY A 45 10.16 0.71 -10.39
C GLY A 45 10.85 1.81 -11.21
N LEU A 46 12.16 1.99 -10.98
CA LEU A 46 13.05 2.83 -11.83
C LEU A 46 13.68 2.03 -12.98
N ASP A 47 13.34 0.76 -13.08
CA ASP A 47 14.00 -0.25 -13.92
C ASP A 47 13.02 -0.89 -14.93
N ASP A 48 11.92 -0.19 -15.24
CA ASP A 48 10.84 -0.64 -16.13
C ASP A 48 10.12 -1.92 -15.68
N TRP A 49 10.19 -2.24 -14.39
CA TRP A 49 9.43 -3.30 -13.78
C TRP A 49 8.24 -2.75 -13.00
N VAL A 50 7.17 -3.50 -12.98
CA VAL A 50 6.03 -3.27 -12.06
C VAL A 50 6.21 -4.18 -10.85
N TYR A 51 6.27 -3.61 -9.67
CA TYR A 51 6.38 -4.30 -8.39
C TYR A 51 4.99 -4.48 -7.78
N CYS A 52 4.82 -5.58 -7.05
CA CYS A 52 3.54 -5.94 -6.47
C CYS A 52 3.72 -6.66 -5.13
N ALA A 53 2.85 -6.38 -4.18
CA ALA A 53 2.76 -7.11 -2.93
C ALA A 53 1.98 -8.41 -3.13
N ALA A 54 2.49 -9.51 -2.57
CA ALA A 54 1.79 -10.79 -2.62
C ALA A 54 0.58 -10.86 -1.67
N GLY A 55 0.45 -9.91 -0.73
CA GLY A 55 -0.65 -9.84 0.23
C GLY A 55 -0.42 -10.66 1.51
N GLY A 56 0.66 -11.41 1.62
CA GLY A 56 0.99 -12.17 2.82
C GLY A 56 1.32 -11.31 4.03
N HIS A 57 1.08 -11.79 5.22
CA HIS A 57 1.40 -11.07 6.46
C HIS A 57 2.52 -11.71 7.29
N HIS A 58 2.98 -12.88 6.95
CA HIS A 58 4.17 -13.52 7.54
C HIS A 58 4.85 -14.48 6.57
N ALA A 59 6.11 -14.77 6.80
CA ALA A 59 6.82 -15.78 6.04
C ALA A 59 6.12 -17.14 6.17
N GLY A 60 5.84 -17.78 5.06
CA GLY A 60 5.08 -19.04 4.99
C GLY A 60 3.60 -18.87 4.67
N PHE A 61 3.01 -17.67 4.83
CA PHE A 61 1.69 -17.40 4.30
C PHE A 61 1.75 -17.33 2.77
N GLY A 62 0.86 -18.07 2.10
CA GLY A 62 0.87 -18.14 0.63
C GLY A 62 2.03 -18.94 0.04
N LYS A 63 2.72 -19.75 0.85
CA LYS A 63 3.83 -20.60 0.35
C LYS A 63 3.45 -21.52 -0.81
N GLU A 64 2.18 -21.73 -1.02
CA GLU A 64 1.62 -22.53 -2.12
C GLU A 64 1.31 -21.70 -3.36
N ASN A 65 1.51 -20.39 -3.33
CA ASN A 65 1.33 -19.54 -4.49
C ASN A 65 2.23 -20.03 -5.65
N SER A 66 1.60 -20.59 -6.65
CA SER A 66 2.23 -21.06 -7.88
C SER A 66 1.58 -20.33 -9.06
N ILE A 67 2.27 -19.32 -9.55
CA ILE A 67 1.76 -18.44 -10.60
C ILE A 67 1.95 -19.07 -11.96
N VAL A 68 0.91 -19.06 -12.76
CA VAL A 68 0.93 -19.47 -14.16
C VAL A 68 1.07 -18.25 -15.04
N VAL A 69 1.95 -18.32 -16.02
CA VAL A 69 2.11 -17.34 -17.10
C VAL A 69 1.37 -17.88 -18.33
N PRO A 70 0.15 -17.41 -18.65
CA PRO A 70 -0.66 -17.99 -19.73
C PRO A 70 0.03 -17.99 -21.10
N ALA A 71 0.81 -16.95 -21.38
CA ALA A 71 1.53 -16.81 -22.67
C ALA A 71 2.57 -17.92 -22.94
N THR A 72 3.11 -18.56 -21.89
CA THR A 72 4.20 -19.56 -22.01
C THR A 72 3.90 -20.87 -21.30
N ASP A 73 2.77 -20.98 -20.61
CA ASP A 73 2.41 -22.09 -19.70
C ASP A 73 3.47 -22.35 -18.60
N GLN A 74 4.33 -21.37 -18.36
CA GLN A 74 5.34 -21.45 -17.30
C GLN A 74 4.69 -21.35 -15.92
N ARG A 75 5.20 -22.15 -14.98
CA ARG A 75 4.83 -22.06 -13.56
C ARG A 75 5.96 -21.51 -12.73
N ILE A 76 5.65 -20.48 -11.92
CA ILE A 76 6.62 -19.81 -11.07
C ILE A 76 6.16 -19.96 -9.61
N VAL A 77 6.98 -20.60 -8.79
CA VAL A 77 6.70 -20.72 -7.36
C VAL A 77 7.03 -19.38 -6.68
N LEU A 78 6.01 -18.61 -6.39
CA LEU A 78 6.12 -17.34 -5.70
C LEU A 78 6.30 -17.55 -4.18
N GLY A 79 5.53 -18.47 -3.61
CA GLY A 79 5.48 -18.66 -2.16
C GLY A 79 4.88 -17.43 -1.48
N SER A 80 5.47 -17.03 -0.36
CA SER A 80 5.08 -15.81 0.39
C SER A 80 5.85 -14.56 -0.02
N ARG A 81 6.59 -14.60 -1.11
CA ARG A 81 7.39 -13.46 -1.58
C ARG A 81 6.55 -12.47 -2.35
N ASP A 82 6.93 -11.19 -2.29
CA ASP A 82 6.48 -10.19 -3.25
C ASP A 82 7.08 -10.52 -4.63
N PHE A 83 6.71 -9.77 -5.65
CA PHE A 83 7.22 -10.02 -7.00
C PHE A 83 7.29 -8.72 -7.80
N ARG A 84 8.00 -8.80 -8.90
CA ARG A 84 7.96 -7.80 -9.97
C ARG A 84 7.73 -8.49 -11.30
N PHE A 85 7.19 -7.76 -12.26
CA PHE A 85 6.91 -8.29 -13.58
C PHE A 85 7.05 -7.21 -14.65
N ARG A 86 7.21 -7.66 -15.89
CA ARG A 86 7.15 -6.82 -17.10
C ARG A 86 5.89 -7.16 -17.88
N PRO A 87 4.94 -6.21 -18.03
CA PRO A 87 3.70 -6.47 -18.74
C PRO A 87 3.91 -6.90 -20.18
N ASN A 88 4.88 -6.30 -20.87
CA ASN A 88 5.13 -6.52 -22.30
C ASN A 88 5.77 -7.87 -22.64
N THR A 89 6.45 -8.51 -21.69
CA THR A 89 7.17 -9.76 -21.90
C THR A 89 6.60 -10.91 -21.09
N SER A 90 5.63 -10.65 -20.23
CA SER A 90 5.06 -11.60 -19.27
C SER A 90 6.12 -12.24 -18.35
N GLU A 91 7.27 -11.57 -18.17
CA GLU A 91 8.32 -12.00 -17.26
C GLU A 91 7.90 -11.69 -15.83
N LEU A 92 7.99 -12.64 -14.90
CA LEU A 92 7.70 -12.48 -13.48
C LEU A 92 8.87 -13.00 -12.65
N VAL A 93 9.33 -12.19 -11.70
CA VAL A 93 10.47 -12.51 -10.81
C VAL A 93 10.07 -12.26 -9.36
N PRO A 94 10.17 -13.28 -8.48
CA PRO A 94 9.95 -13.10 -7.04
C PRO A 94 10.90 -12.08 -6.44
N GLN A 95 10.43 -11.39 -5.41
CA GLN A 95 11.18 -10.37 -4.65
C GLN A 95 11.07 -10.60 -3.16
N SER A 96 11.96 -9.99 -2.38
CA SER A 96 11.87 -9.99 -0.91
C SER A 96 10.48 -9.54 -0.46
N GLY A 97 9.91 -10.27 0.48
CA GLY A 97 8.54 -10.08 0.99
C GLY A 97 8.32 -10.92 2.26
N PRO A 98 7.07 -11.06 2.70
CA PRO A 98 5.88 -10.46 2.11
C PRO A 98 5.63 -9.01 2.55
N SER A 99 5.04 -8.22 1.66
CA SER A 99 4.25 -7.04 2.03
C SER A 99 2.76 -7.39 2.03
N GLN A 100 2.00 -6.84 2.96
CA GLN A 100 0.57 -7.16 3.02
C GLN A 100 -0.27 -6.21 2.17
N PHE A 101 -0.11 -4.91 2.34
CA PHE A 101 -0.93 -3.90 1.67
C PHE A 101 -0.10 -2.87 0.91
N GLY A 102 0.56 -3.33 -0.14
CA GLY A 102 1.38 -2.50 -0.99
C GLY A 102 2.83 -2.38 -0.52
N ARG A 103 3.62 -1.88 -1.43
CA ARG A 103 5.00 -1.44 -1.24
C ARG A 103 5.23 -0.20 -2.08
N ILE A 104 6.12 0.66 -1.65
CA ILE A 104 6.43 1.93 -2.33
C ILE A 104 7.95 2.13 -2.34
N ARG A 105 8.44 2.92 -3.25
CA ARG A 105 9.84 3.32 -3.30
C ARG A 105 10.02 4.83 -3.17
N ASN A 106 11.21 5.24 -2.76
CA ASN A 106 11.68 6.61 -2.93
C ASN A 106 12.25 6.84 -4.34
N ASP A 107 12.83 8.01 -4.57
CA ASP A 107 13.42 8.39 -5.87
C ASP A 107 14.76 7.70 -6.17
N TRP A 108 15.39 7.10 -5.18
CA TRP A 108 16.66 6.37 -5.30
C TRP A 108 16.48 4.85 -5.44
N GLY A 109 15.24 4.37 -5.37
CA GLY A 109 14.93 2.95 -5.55
C GLY A 109 14.90 2.15 -4.24
N ASP A 110 14.95 2.80 -3.08
CA ASP A 110 14.78 2.12 -1.81
C ASP A 110 13.32 1.75 -1.59
N TRP A 111 13.05 0.49 -1.38
CA TRP A 111 11.71 -0.05 -1.23
C TRP A 111 11.29 -0.15 0.23
N VAL A 112 10.12 0.36 0.53
CA VAL A 112 9.45 0.21 1.84
C VAL A 112 8.18 -0.60 1.70
N GLY A 113 7.92 -1.44 2.68
CA GLY A 113 6.73 -2.27 2.79
C GLY A 113 5.94 -1.99 4.06
N VAL A 114 4.79 -2.62 4.18
CA VAL A 114 3.84 -2.45 5.27
C VAL A 114 3.14 -3.76 5.61
N GLN A 115 2.73 -3.88 6.86
CA GLN A 115 1.88 -4.96 7.36
C GLN A 115 1.09 -4.46 8.56
N ASN A 116 -0.06 -5.04 8.83
CA ASN A 116 -1.04 -4.66 9.88
C ASN A 116 -0.50 -3.87 11.07
N CYS A 117 0.49 -4.41 11.79
CA CYS A 117 1.07 -3.79 12.99
C CYS A 117 2.43 -3.14 12.74
N HIS A 118 2.88 -3.13 11.50
CA HIS A 118 4.20 -2.65 11.10
C HIS A 118 4.03 -1.61 9.99
N PRO A 119 3.94 -0.32 10.36
CA PRO A 119 3.57 0.73 9.40
C PRO A 119 4.62 0.99 8.33
N LEU A 120 5.89 0.71 8.59
CA LEU A 120 6.98 0.90 7.65
C LEU A 120 8.19 0.03 7.97
N TRP A 121 8.69 -0.69 6.98
CA TRP A 121 10.04 -1.27 6.98
C TRP A 121 10.72 -1.01 5.64
N HIS A 122 12.03 -1.00 5.64
CA HIS A 122 12.86 -0.91 4.44
C HIS A 122 13.37 -2.30 4.04
N TYR A 123 13.34 -2.62 2.75
CA TYR A 123 14.00 -3.77 2.17
C TYR A 123 15.45 -3.41 1.83
N VAL A 124 16.38 -3.65 2.77
CA VAL A 124 17.78 -3.20 2.66
C VAL A 124 18.54 -3.88 1.53
N LEU A 125 18.15 -5.10 1.17
CA LEU A 125 18.76 -5.86 0.08
C LEU A 125 17.68 -6.37 -0.87
N ALA A 126 17.93 -6.24 -2.17
CA ALA A 126 17.08 -6.82 -3.19
C ALA A 126 17.36 -8.33 -3.36
N ASP A 127 16.36 -9.10 -3.78
CA ASP A 127 16.53 -10.53 -4.09
C ASP A 127 17.61 -10.78 -5.13
N THR A 128 17.79 -9.87 -6.08
CA THR A 128 18.87 -9.94 -7.08
C THR A 128 20.26 -9.86 -6.46
N ASP A 129 20.42 -9.14 -5.36
CA ASP A 129 21.69 -9.05 -4.64
C ASP A 129 21.94 -10.32 -3.83
N LEU A 130 20.90 -10.84 -3.19
CA LEU A 130 20.95 -12.11 -2.45
C LEU A 130 21.29 -13.28 -3.37
N ALA A 131 20.72 -13.31 -4.57
CA ALA A 131 20.95 -14.38 -5.55
C ALA A 131 22.40 -14.44 -6.07
N ARG A 132 23.17 -13.36 -5.99
CA ARG A 132 24.60 -13.34 -6.33
C ARG A 132 25.46 -14.17 -5.38
N ASN A 133 24.99 -14.40 -4.15
CA ASN A 133 25.66 -15.27 -3.21
C ASN A 133 24.68 -16.31 -2.61
N PRO A 134 24.36 -17.37 -3.35
CA PRO A 134 23.36 -18.37 -2.96
C PRO A 134 23.78 -19.17 -1.71
N THR A 135 25.06 -19.15 -1.32
CA THR A 135 25.56 -19.80 -0.12
C THR A 135 25.59 -18.87 1.10
N GLY A 136 25.31 -17.59 0.90
CA GLY A 136 25.20 -16.59 1.97
C GLY A 136 24.06 -16.95 2.93
N ARG A 137 24.29 -16.76 4.21
CA ARG A 137 23.24 -16.87 5.24
C ARG A 137 22.79 -15.45 5.57
N TYR A 138 21.65 -15.07 5.06
CA TYR A 138 21.02 -13.77 5.32
C TYR A 138 19.96 -13.94 6.40
N GLY A 139 19.90 -12.99 7.32
CA GLY A 139 18.77 -12.84 8.23
C GLY A 139 17.56 -12.23 7.50
N ASP A 140 16.64 -11.65 8.28
CA ASP A 140 15.55 -10.85 7.69
C ASP A 140 16.16 -9.61 7.02
N VAL A 141 15.91 -9.46 5.73
CA VAL A 141 16.40 -8.31 4.93
C VAL A 141 15.57 -7.06 5.14
N ARG A 142 14.50 -7.15 5.94
CA ARG A 142 13.65 -6.03 6.30
C ARG A 142 14.17 -5.36 7.57
N GLN A 143 14.34 -4.05 7.51
CA GLN A 143 14.64 -3.24 8.68
C GLN A 143 13.41 -2.44 9.08
N GLN A 144 12.93 -2.64 10.31
CA GLN A 144 11.85 -1.84 10.86
C GLN A 144 12.30 -0.39 11.02
N LEU A 145 11.52 0.55 10.50
CA LEU A 145 11.87 1.97 10.49
C LEU A 145 11.37 2.71 11.75
N ARG A 146 10.40 2.14 12.47
CA ARG A 146 9.79 2.77 13.65
C ARG A 146 10.25 2.13 14.96
N THR A 147 10.41 3.00 15.98
CA THR A 147 10.64 2.58 17.37
C THR A 147 9.66 3.36 18.26
N PRO A 148 8.73 2.70 18.97
CA PRO A 148 8.44 1.27 18.89
C PRO A 148 8.00 0.85 17.47
N VAL A 149 8.14 -0.44 17.16
CA VAL A 149 7.79 -1.00 15.84
C VAL A 149 6.32 -0.74 15.50
N ASN A 150 5.43 -0.90 16.48
CA ASN A 150 4.03 -0.51 16.38
C ASN A 150 3.77 0.77 17.20
N PRO A 151 3.85 1.96 16.59
CA PRO A 151 3.67 3.22 17.30
C PRO A 151 2.19 3.51 17.56
N ALA A 152 1.94 4.37 18.55
CA ALA A 152 0.59 4.85 18.87
C ALA A 152 -0.04 5.60 17.69
N VAL A 153 -1.36 5.48 17.57
CA VAL A 153 -2.23 6.27 16.69
C VAL A 153 -3.25 7.06 17.53
N PHE A 154 -3.76 8.17 16.99
CA PHE A 154 -4.61 9.12 17.71
C PHE A 154 -5.93 9.36 16.98
N PRO A 155 -6.88 8.39 17.04
CA PRO A 155 -8.20 8.55 16.42
C PRO A 155 -9.00 9.67 17.09
N ILE A 156 -9.80 10.38 16.30
CA ILE A 156 -10.76 11.39 16.79
C ILE A 156 -12.21 10.92 16.61
N SER A 157 -12.41 9.76 15.98
CA SER A 157 -13.72 9.12 15.88
C SER A 157 -14.11 8.51 17.24
N THR A 158 -15.39 8.52 17.55
CA THR A 158 -15.90 7.87 18.76
C THR A 158 -16.01 6.36 18.50
N SER A 159 -15.31 5.54 19.29
CA SER A 159 -15.41 4.09 19.19
C SER A 159 -16.81 3.61 19.58
N GLN A 160 -17.28 2.54 18.90
CA GLN A 160 -18.55 1.92 19.26
C GLN A 160 -18.36 0.81 20.30
N LYS A 161 -19.37 0.65 21.13
CA LYS A 161 -19.43 -0.53 22.00
C LYS A 161 -19.79 -1.74 21.10
N ARG A 162 -18.83 -2.64 20.92
CA ARG A 162 -18.98 -3.90 20.19
C ARG A 162 -18.50 -5.05 21.07
N TYR A 163 -18.92 -6.26 20.76
CA TYR A 163 -18.42 -7.47 21.43
C TYR A 163 -16.88 -7.55 21.35
N HIS A 164 -16.34 -7.29 20.16
CA HIS A 164 -14.89 -7.17 19.94
C HIS A 164 -14.60 -5.96 19.06
N SER A 165 -13.62 -5.15 19.44
CA SER A 165 -13.24 -3.97 18.67
C SER A 165 -11.74 -3.73 18.73
N PHE A 166 -11.11 -3.69 17.57
CA PHE A 166 -9.72 -3.26 17.42
C PHE A 166 -9.55 -1.74 17.60
N GLU A 167 -10.63 -0.97 17.54
CA GLU A 167 -10.63 0.51 17.71
C GLU A 167 -10.08 0.98 19.06
N HIS A 168 -10.01 0.09 20.05
CA HIS A 168 -9.50 0.40 21.38
C HIS A 168 -8.00 0.14 21.55
N SER A 169 -7.32 -0.38 20.54
CA SER A 169 -5.90 -0.73 20.65
C SER A 169 -4.99 0.49 20.83
N GLY A 170 -5.35 1.63 20.23
CA GLY A 170 -4.53 2.85 20.23
C GLY A 170 -3.21 2.71 19.45
N HIS A 171 -3.06 1.64 18.68
CA HIS A 171 -1.89 1.29 17.87
C HIS A 171 -2.33 0.78 16.51
N TYR A 172 -1.41 0.65 15.57
CA TYR A 172 -1.72 0.06 14.28
C TYR A 172 -2.25 -1.36 14.41
N THR A 173 -3.32 -1.64 13.71
CA THR A 173 -3.94 -2.96 13.55
C THR A 173 -4.19 -3.32 12.09
N SER A 174 -4.16 -2.32 11.21
CA SER A 174 -4.48 -2.45 9.79
C SER A 174 -3.65 -1.52 8.90
N ALA A 175 -2.37 -1.28 9.29
CA ALA A 175 -1.48 -0.43 8.51
C ALA A 175 -1.45 -0.84 7.05
N CYS A 176 -1.67 0.12 6.13
CA CYS A 176 -1.74 -0.12 4.69
C CYS A 176 -1.37 1.11 3.87
N GLY A 177 -1.23 0.93 2.56
CA GLY A 177 -1.05 1.99 1.59
C GLY A 177 0.10 2.94 1.89
N PRO A 178 1.33 2.46 2.12
CA PRO A 178 2.47 3.31 2.42
C PRO A 178 2.70 4.28 1.26
N CYS A 179 3.11 5.51 1.56
CA CYS A 179 3.42 6.55 0.60
C CYS A 179 4.73 7.23 0.98
N ILE A 180 5.63 7.39 0.03
CA ILE A 180 6.71 8.38 0.11
C ILE A 180 6.21 9.62 -0.61
N TYR A 181 6.13 10.73 0.10
CA TYR A 181 5.67 11.99 -0.46
C TYR A 181 6.79 12.65 -1.26
N ARG A 182 6.48 13.08 -2.49
CA ARG A 182 7.48 13.47 -3.50
C ARG A 182 7.21 14.85 -4.09
N ASP A 183 6.74 15.78 -3.27
CA ASP A 183 6.46 17.16 -3.68
C ASP A 183 6.80 18.13 -2.55
N GLN A 184 6.81 19.43 -2.84
CA GLN A 184 7.13 20.50 -1.90
C GLN A 184 5.89 21.27 -1.44
N LEU A 185 4.68 20.93 -1.90
CA LEU A 185 3.46 21.66 -1.55
C LEU A 185 3.11 21.56 -0.06
N LEU A 186 3.29 20.38 0.55
CA LEU A 186 3.01 20.17 1.97
C LEU A 186 4.18 20.51 2.88
N PHE A 187 5.40 20.32 2.41
CA PHE A 187 6.62 20.49 3.18
C PHE A 187 7.67 21.19 2.35
N SER A 188 8.36 22.14 2.96
CA SER A 188 9.51 22.77 2.31
C SER A 188 10.60 21.75 2.02
N ALA A 189 11.42 22.02 1.00
CA ALA A 189 12.59 21.18 0.72
C ALA A 189 13.48 21.04 1.96
N SER A 190 13.79 19.80 2.30
CA SER A 190 14.62 19.44 3.47
C SER A 190 15.33 18.11 3.19
N ASP A 191 16.30 17.76 4.02
CA ASP A 191 17.00 16.47 4.00
C ASP A 191 16.15 15.34 4.64
N VAL A 192 14.89 15.61 4.94
CA VAL A 192 13.96 14.66 5.54
C VAL A 192 13.00 14.13 4.48
N THR A 193 12.95 12.82 4.35
CA THR A 193 11.96 12.14 3.52
C THR A 193 10.65 12.01 4.30
N HIS A 194 9.56 12.52 3.74
CA HIS A 194 8.23 12.42 4.33
C HIS A 194 7.51 11.17 3.84
N ALA A 195 7.01 10.37 4.78
CA ALA A 195 6.24 9.17 4.48
C ALA A 195 4.89 9.17 5.20
N PHE A 196 3.91 8.49 4.62
CA PHE A 196 2.57 8.36 5.19
C PHE A 196 2.16 6.89 5.22
N THR A 197 1.42 6.50 6.27
CA THR A 197 0.82 5.18 6.37
C THR A 197 -0.62 5.33 6.83
N CYS A 198 -1.53 4.68 6.10
CA CYS A 198 -2.94 4.63 6.45
C CYS A 198 -3.20 3.61 7.57
N GLU A 199 -4.17 3.93 8.43
CA GLU A 199 -4.69 3.04 9.48
C GLU A 199 -6.22 3.12 9.48
N PRO A 200 -6.86 2.29 8.66
CA PRO A 200 -8.31 2.40 8.42
C PRO A 200 -9.19 2.00 9.61
N VAL A 201 -8.75 1.15 10.53
CA VAL A 201 -9.54 0.83 11.74
C VAL A 201 -9.70 2.06 12.62
N HIS A 202 -8.65 2.86 12.75
CA HIS A 202 -8.64 4.07 13.57
C HIS A 202 -9.00 5.35 12.79
N ASN A 203 -9.33 5.26 11.50
CA ASN A 203 -9.74 6.38 10.63
C ASN A 203 -8.66 7.47 10.49
N VAL A 204 -7.39 7.09 10.47
CA VAL A 204 -6.25 8.04 10.46
C VAL A 204 -5.24 7.74 9.35
N VAL A 205 -4.45 8.77 9.00
CA VAL A 205 -3.19 8.63 8.25
C VAL A 205 -2.09 9.25 9.07
N GLN A 206 -1.07 8.47 9.41
CA GLN A 206 0.07 8.92 10.17
C GLN A 206 1.17 9.44 9.25
N HIS A 207 1.78 10.56 9.63
CA HIS A 207 2.96 11.12 9.01
C HIS A 207 4.23 10.65 9.73
N HIS A 208 5.21 10.21 8.95
CA HIS A 208 6.53 9.79 9.40
C HIS A 208 7.60 10.65 8.73
N GLU A 209 8.57 11.07 9.49
CA GLU A 209 9.83 11.62 8.99
C GLU A 209 10.85 10.48 8.94
N LEU A 210 11.45 10.26 7.79
CA LEU A 210 12.50 9.28 7.58
C LEU A 210 13.83 10.03 7.47
N VAL A 211 14.74 9.72 8.38
CA VAL A 211 16.09 10.30 8.44
C VAL A 211 17.08 9.20 8.12
N ASP A 212 18.06 9.52 7.27
CA ASP A 212 19.09 8.56 6.87
C ASP A 212 19.84 7.99 8.08
N GLN A 213 20.02 6.68 8.09
CA GLN A 213 20.76 5.94 9.10
C GLN A 213 21.58 4.82 8.48
N GLY A 214 22.79 5.11 8.10
CA GLY A 214 23.67 4.15 7.42
C GLY A 214 23.14 3.75 6.05
N VAL A 215 22.83 2.48 5.89
CA VAL A 215 22.26 1.93 4.63
C VAL A 215 20.72 1.89 4.64
N SER A 216 20.10 2.52 5.60
CA SER A 216 18.66 2.52 5.77
C SER A 216 18.19 3.84 6.40
N PHE A 217 17.01 3.84 6.98
CA PHE A 217 16.37 5.01 7.56
C PHE A 217 15.94 4.75 9.00
N ARG A 218 15.84 5.83 9.77
CA ARG A 218 15.11 5.85 11.05
C ARG A 218 13.86 6.68 10.86
N GLY A 219 12.71 6.07 11.07
CA GLY A 219 11.41 6.73 11.01
C GLY A 219 10.96 7.23 12.39
N GLN A 220 10.50 8.45 12.45
CA GLN A 220 9.93 9.05 13.65
C GLN A 220 8.61 9.76 13.31
N ARG A 221 7.79 9.99 14.32
CA ARG A 221 6.62 10.87 14.17
C ARG A 221 7.13 12.30 13.98
N ALA A 222 6.54 13.02 13.03
CA ALA A 222 6.86 14.43 12.87
C ALA A 222 6.57 15.21 14.16
N ALA A 223 7.48 16.10 14.55
CA ALA A 223 7.32 16.90 15.76
C ALA A 223 6.03 17.74 15.76
N THR A 224 5.56 18.11 14.58
CA THR A 224 4.31 18.86 14.38
C THR A 224 3.05 18.03 14.62
N THR A 225 3.14 16.71 14.76
CA THR A 225 2.01 15.78 14.94
C THR A 225 2.09 15.01 16.28
N VAL A 226 2.73 15.58 17.28
CA VAL A 226 2.76 14.97 18.62
C VAL A 226 1.35 15.00 19.24
N GLY A 227 0.81 13.81 19.56
CA GLY A 227 -0.51 13.65 20.17
C GLY A 227 -1.70 13.66 19.20
N PHE A 228 -1.47 13.75 17.88
CA PHE A 228 -2.49 13.61 16.84
C PHE A 228 -1.89 13.04 15.57
N ASP A 229 -2.73 12.61 14.64
CA ASP A 229 -2.27 12.13 13.34
C ASP A 229 -2.51 13.17 12.25
N PHE A 230 -1.74 13.09 11.17
CA PHE A 230 -1.76 14.07 10.07
C PHE A 230 -3.14 14.21 9.42
N PHE A 231 -3.83 13.10 9.23
CA PHE A 231 -5.23 13.07 8.82
C PHE A 231 -6.00 12.20 9.79
N ALA A 232 -7.16 12.68 10.24
CA ALA A 232 -8.06 11.95 11.10
C ALA A 232 -9.51 12.33 10.77
N SER A 233 -10.43 11.37 10.86
CA SER A 233 -11.85 11.60 10.60
C SER A 233 -12.70 11.28 11.83
N THR A 234 -13.71 12.14 12.09
CA THR A 234 -14.78 11.83 13.05
C THR A 234 -15.82 10.87 12.48
N ASP A 235 -15.85 10.75 11.14
CA ASP A 235 -16.71 9.78 10.45
C ASP A 235 -16.10 8.38 10.53
N ARG A 236 -16.71 7.52 11.30
CA ARG A 236 -16.25 6.14 11.55
C ARG A 236 -16.25 5.25 10.32
N TRP A 237 -16.99 5.62 9.28
CA TRP A 237 -17.01 4.90 8.02
C TRP A 237 -15.84 5.29 7.11
N CYS A 238 -15.13 6.37 7.44
CA CYS A 238 -13.91 6.75 6.76
C CYS A 238 -12.84 5.68 6.99
N ARG A 239 -12.38 5.07 5.91
CA ARG A 239 -11.38 4.01 5.91
C ARG A 239 -10.26 4.38 4.94
N PRO A 240 -9.29 5.21 5.36
CA PRO A 240 -8.17 5.56 4.50
C PRO A 240 -7.34 4.31 4.22
N VAL A 241 -7.22 3.92 2.96
CA VAL A 241 -6.55 2.66 2.55
C VAL A 241 -5.35 2.89 1.65
N MET A 242 -5.22 4.09 1.07
CA MET A 242 -4.08 4.45 0.22
C MET A 242 -3.82 5.94 0.31
N ALA A 243 -2.56 6.33 0.35
CA ALA A 243 -2.11 7.70 0.17
C ALA A 243 -1.14 7.79 -1.01
N ARG A 244 -1.17 8.89 -1.78
CA ARG A 244 -0.25 9.14 -2.90
C ARG A 244 -0.01 10.64 -3.05
N THR A 245 1.18 11.01 -3.48
CA THR A 245 1.42 12.34 -4.03
C THR A 245 0.61 12.47 -5.30
N GLY A 246 -0.29 13.43 -5.36
CA GLY A 246 -1.09 13.72 -6.54
C GLY A 246 -0.28 14.48 -7.59
N PRO A 247 -0.79 14.57 -8.83
CA PRO A 247 -0.13 15.29 -9.92
C PRO A 247 -0.08 16.82 -9.70
N ASP A 248 -0.75 17.29 -8.69
CA ASP A 248 -0.84 18.68 -8.23
C ASP A 248 -0.04 18.95 -6.95
N GLY A 249 0.78 17.99 -6.51
CA GLY A 249 1.55 18.07 -5.28
C GLY A 249 0.75 17.82 -3.99
N ALA A 250 -0.59 17.81 -4.04
CA ALA A 250 -1.39 17.49 -2.87
C ALA A 250 -1.23 16.02 -2.44
N LEU A 251 -1.48 15.72 -1.17
CA LEU A 251 -1.61 14.33 -0.73
C LEU A 251 -3.04 13.86 -1.01
N TRP A 252 -3.16 12.86 -1.88
CA TRP A 252 -4.44 12.24 -2.20
C TRP A 252 -4.61 10.99 -1.33
N ILE A 253 -5.76 10.92 -0.63
CA ILE A 253 -6.08 9.82 0.28
C ILE A 253 -7.34 9.14 -0.21
N VAL A 254 -7.24 7.85 -0.53
CA VAL A 254 -8.38 7.02 -0.93
C VAL A 254 -9.07 6.51 0.33
N ASP A 255 -10.34 6.81 0.44
CA ASP A 255 -11.25 6.34 1.48
C ASP A 255 -12.16 5.25 0.92
N MET A 256 -11.99 4.02 1.39
CA MET A 256 -12.80 2.87 0.97
C MET A 256 -14.26 3.00 1.44
N TYR A 257 -14.51 3.75 2.50
CA TYR A 257 -15.80 4.01 3.11
C TYR A 257 -16.60 2.76 3.46
N ARG A 258 -16.33 2.18 4.61
CA ARG A 258 -16.96 0.96 5.11
C ARG A 258 -17.35 1.08 6.58
N TYR A 259 -18.51 0.53 6.94
CA TYR A 259 -18.90 0.41 8.35
C TYR A 259 -17.86 -0.36 9.15
N MET A 260 -17.39 -1.48 8.60
CA MET A 260 -16.34 -2.33 9.16
C MET A 260 -15.40 -2.82 8.08
N ILE A 261 -14.18 -3.18 8.49
CA ILE A 261 -13.16 -3.75 7.60
C ILE A 261 -12.56 -5.05 8.15
N GLU A 262 -12.90 -5.41 9.38
CA GLU A 262 -12.44 -6.63 10.02
C GLU A 262 -12.93 -7.86 9.25
N HIS A 263 -12.03 -8.76 8.90
CA HIS A 263 -12.44 -10.01 8.27
C HIS A 263 -13.10 -10.93 9.30
N PRO A 264 -14.21 -11.62 8.98
CA PRO A 264 -14.91 -12.47 9.92
C PRO A 264 -14.05 -13.52 10.62
N GLU A 265 -13.02 -14.03 9.96
CA GLU A 265 -12.11 -15.02 10.56
C GLU A 265 -11.31 -14.49 11.75
N TRP A 266 -11.11 -13.17 11.84
CA TRP A 266 -10.40 -12.54 12.94
C TRP A 266 -11.28 -12.22 14.15
N LEU A 267 -12.59 -12.42 14.00
CA LEU A 267 -13.56 -12.14 15.04
C LEU A 267 -13.97 -13.43 15.79
N PRO A 268 -14.20 -13.37 17.09
CA PRO A 268 -14.84 -14.46 17.81
C PRO A 268 -16.26 -14.70 17.27
N PRO A 269 -16.87 -15.89 17.49
CA PRO A 269 -18.17 -16.24 16.94
C PRO A 269 -19.26 -15.19 17.18
N GLU A 270 -19.32 -14.65 18.39
CA GLU A 270 -20.32 -13.65 18.79
C GLU A 270 -20.09 -12.33 18.03
N GLY A 271 -18.85 -11.92 17.83
CA GLY A 271 -18.51 -10.75 17.03
C GLY A 271 -18.84 -10.91 15.55
N ARG A 272 -18.70 -12.13 15.02
CA ARG A 272 -19.12 -12.44 13.64
C ARG A 272 -20.63 -12.28 13.46
N GLU A 273 -21.43 -12.80 14.39
CA GLU A 273 -22.88 -12.69 14.34
C GLU A 273 -23.33 -11.22 14.48
N GLU A 274 -22.74 -10.47 15.41
CA GLU A 274 -23.03 -9.04 15.60
C GLU A 274 -22.80 -8.24 14.32
N LEU A 275 -21.70 -8.52 13.61
CA LEU A 275 -21.27 -7.71 12.45
C LEU A 275 -21.75 -8.25 11.11
N ARG A 276 -22.29 -9.47 11.04
CA ARG A 276 -22.78 -10.09 9.80
C ARG A 276 -23.69 -9.19 8.95
N PRO A 277 -24.67 -8.45 9.50
CA PRO A 277 -25.55 -7.58 8.72
C PRO A 277 -24.81 -6.42 8.04
N TYR A 278 -23.61 -6.09 8.48
CA TYR A 278 -22.86 -4.91 8.07
C TYR A 278 -21.68 -5.20 7.16
N TYR A 279 -21.36 -6.46 6.82
CA TYR A 279 -20.16 -6.84 6.07
C TYR A 279 -20.01 -6.13 4.72
N ARG A 280 -21.13 -5.79 4.08
CA ARG A 280 -21.14 -5.08 2.80
C ARG A 280 -21.56 -3.62 2.89
N SER A 281 -21.84 -3.11 4.09
CA SER A 281 -22.29 -1.74 4.27
C SER A 281 -21.25 -0.73 3.81
N GLY A 282 -21.62 0.11 2.85
CA GLY A 282 -20.76 1.10 2.17
C GLY A 282 -20.07 0.60 0.90
N GLU A 283 -20.35 -0.62 0.40
CA GLU A 283 -19.66 -1.18 -0.77
C GLU A 283 -19.81 -0.39 -2.07
N GLY A 284 -20.91 0.34 -2.23
CA GLY A 284 -21.13 1.23 -3.36
C GLY A 284 -20.65 2.67 -3.13
N MET A 285 -19.92 2.92 -2.04
CA MET A 285 -19.48 4.25 -1.63
C MET A 285 -17.95 4.30 -1.55
N GLY A 286 -17.40 5.47 -1.79
CA GLY A 286 -15.97 5.71 -1.68
C GLY A 286 -15.68 7.18 -1.90
N ARG A 287 -14.55 7.68 -1.39
CA ARG A 287 -14.15 9.08 -1.52
C ARG A 287 -12.66 9.17 -1.78
N ILE A 288 -12.24 10.27 -2.37
CA ILE A 288 -10.84 10.66 -2.45
C ILE A 288 -10.72 12.04 -1.81
N TYR A 289 -9.93 12.12 -0.76
CA TYR A 289 -9.56 13.41 -0.17
C TYR A 289 -8.32 13.96 -0.86
N ARG A 290 -8.30 15.27 -1.04
CA ARG A 290 -7.17 16.03 -1.55
C ARG A 290 -6.71 16.97 -0.42
N VAL A 291 -5.56 16.68 0.16
CA VAL A 291 -5.01 17.39 1.33
C VAL A 291 -3.89 18.32 0.89
N TYR A 292 -4.03 19.60 1.19
CA TYR A 292 -3.06 20.65 0.86
C TYR A 292 -3.11 21.78 1.91
N PRO A 293 -2.09 22.66 2.00
CA PRO A 293 -2.08 23.77 2.95
C PRO A 293 -3.23 24.74 2.65
N SER A 294 -3.95 25.18 3.66
CA SER A 294 -5.08 26.11 3.50
C SER A 294 -4.69 27.48 2.91
N ALA A 295 -3.42 27.86 3.05
CA ALA A 295 -2.87 29.11 2.50
C ALA A 295 -2.51 29.01 1.01
N ASN A 296 -2.35 27.83 0.46
CA ASN A 296 -1.87 27.59 -0.89
C ASN A 296 -2.84 26.70 -1.65
N SER A 297 -3.52 27.22 -2.67
CA SER A 297 -4.27 26.35 -3.58
C SER A 297 -3.28 25.50 -4.38
N PRO A 298 -3.55 24.19 -4.54
CA PRO A 298 -2.73 23.35 -5.40
C PRO A 298 -2.77 23.89 -6.85
N PRO A 299 -1.70 23.73 -7.62
CA PRO A 299 -1.70 24.12 -9.02
C PRO A 299 -2.79 23.35 -9.80
N GLN A 300 -3.21 23.92 -10.92
CA GLN A 300 -4.06 23.18 -11.84
C GLN A 300 -3.26 22.06 -12.48
N ILE A 301 -3.87 20.90 -12.59
CA ILE A 301 -3.25 19.77 -13.28
C ILE A 301 -3.29 20.09 -14.78
N PRO A 302 -2.13 20.14 -15.47
CA PRO A 302 -2.12 20.35 -16.92
C PRO A 302 -2.74 19.14 -17.64
N ALA A 303 -3.36 19.40 -18.79
CA ALA A 303 -3.84 18.35 -19.68
C ALA A 303 -2.63 17.72 -20.40
N LEU A 304 -2.03 16.69 -19.77
CA LEU A 304 -0.78 16.09 -20.24
C LEU A 304 -0.85 15.53 -21.66
N ASP A 305 -2.04 15.08 -22.07
CA ASP A 305 -2.34 14.59 -23.42
C ASP A 305 -2.32 15.67 -24.50
N GLN A 306 -2.34 16.93 -24.10
CA GLN A 306 -2.31 18.11 -24.98
C GLN A 306 -0.92 18.77 -25.04
N LEU A 307 0.03 18.32 -24.22
CA LEU A 307 1.38 18.87 -24.17
C LEU A 307 2.29 18.23 -25.21
N SER A 308 3.18 19.04 -25.79
CA SER A 308 4.29 18.53 -26.62
C SER A 308 5.32 17.79 -25.75
N ASN A 309 6.17 16.98 -26.39
CA ASN A 309 7.25 16.28 -25.68
C ASN A 309 8.21 17.24 -24.94
N GLN A 310 8.39 18.46 -25.43
CA GLN A 310 9.21 19.47 -24.77
C GLN A 310 8.53 19.98 -23.50
N GLU A 311 7.25 20.31 -23.56
CA GLU A 311 6.46 20.79 -22.42
C GLU A 311 6.26 19.73 -21.34
N LEU A 312 6.34 18.44 -21.71
CA LEU A 312 6.28 17.33 -20.74
C LEU A 312 7.56 17.16 -19.94
N VAL A 313 8.68 17.76 -20.37
CA VAL A 313 10.00 17.64 -19.74
C VAL A 313 10.36 18.90 -18.94
N GLU A 314 9.76 20.04 -19.26
CA GLU A 314 9.90 21.32 -18.55
C GLU A 314 9.00 21.36 -17.30
#